data_a6b7cb1405038c4884d8dfa4264ebcb2
#
_entry.id   a6b7cb1405038c4884d8dfa4264ebcb2
#
_cell.length_a   1.000
_cell.length_b   1.000
_cell.length_c   1.000
_cell.angle_alpha   90.00
_cell.angle_beta   90.00
_cell.angle_gamma   90.00
#
_symmetry.space_group_name_H-M   'P 1'
#
loop_
_entity.id
_entity.type
_entity.pdbx_description
1 polymer ?
#
loop_
_entity_poly.entity_id
_entity_poly.type
_entity_poly.pdbx_seq_one_letter_code
_entity_poly.pdbx_strand_id
1 'polypeptide(L)'
;MTRILALSDTHLGREKLPEEVISLAKGADLIIHAGDFVSLNTYESFRKLGKIEAVCGNADSPEIKRLLPEQKVIEVDDIRIGLVHMASHSSDLVGPKMMAREMDVQVLVFGHTHRPIIERGDRLLICPGSPVLPRMSAPSVAMLEIDREKIRGSIITLGSPVCGYLKYANELARESPDGKSEKLIE
;
A
#
# COMPACT_ATOMS: atom_id res chain seq x y z
N MET A 1 17.86 -7.98 -7.83
CA MET A 1 16.90 -6.92 -7.48
C MET A 1 15.51 -7.52 -7.49
N THR A 2 14.87 -7.59 -6.35
CA THR A 2 13.53 -8.15 -6.16
C THR A 2 12.50 -7.03 -6.15
N ARG A 3 11.44 -7.15 -6.95
CA ARG A 3 10.34 -6.17 -7.07
C ARG A 3 9.10 -6.70 -6.39
N ILE A 4 8.58 -5.95 -5.43
CA ILE A 4 7.41 -6.32 -4.64
C ILE A 4 6.32 -5.28 -4.86
N LEU A 5 5.17 -5.72 -5.35
CA LEU A 5 3.98 -4.86 -5.42
C LEU A 5 3.25 -4.90 -4.08
N ALA A 6 3.16 -3.76 -3.42
CA ALA A 6 2.43 -3.61 -2.18
C ALA A 6 1.06 -2.95 -2.40
N LEU A 7 0.02 -3.58 -1.86
CA LEU A 7 -1.37 -3.13 -1.94
C LEU A 7 -2.03 -3.17 -0.56
N SER A 8 -3.10 -2.43 -0.41
CA SER A 8 -4.09 -2.55 0.67
C SER A 8 -5.43 -1.95 0.24
N ASP A 9 -6.45 -2.19 1.04
CA ASP A 9 -7.75 -1.49 0.92
C ASP A 9 -8.35 -1.59 -0.49
N THR A 10 -8.32 -2.79 -1.08
CA THR A 10 -8.83 -3.04 -2.42
C THR A 10 -10.35 -2.95 -2.48
N HIS A 11 -11.05 -3.36 -1.41
CA HIS A 11 -12.52 -3.23 -1.25
C HIS A 11 -13.35 -3.66 -2.46
N LEU A 12 -13.00 -4.75 -3.11
CA LEU A 12 -13.76 -5.30 -4.23
C LEU A 12 -14.63 -6.47 -3.77
N GLY A 13 -15.92 -6.40 -4.11
CA GLY A 13 -16.86 -7.49 -3.87
C GLY A 13 -16.89 -8.47 -5.04
N ARG A 14 -17.48 -8.03 -6.17
CA ARG A 14 -17.62 -8.81 -7.41
C ARG A 14 -16.95 -8.14 -8.61
N GLU A 15 -16.51 -6.91 -8.44
CA GLU A 15 -15.85 -6.12 -9.47
C GLU A 15 -14.48 -6.74 -9.81
N LYS A 16 -14.03 -6.46 -11.02
CA LYS A 16 -12.71 -6.90 -11.49
C LYS A 16 -11.63 -5.96 -10.96
N LEU A 17 -10.43 -6.51 -10.75
CA LEU A 17 -9.24 -5.71 -10.48
C LEU A 17 -9.00 -4.72 -11.63
N PRO A 18 -8.57 -3.47 -11.32
CA PRO A 18 -8.13 -2.52 -12.36
C PRO A 18 -7.01 -3.12 -13.22
N GLU A 19 -7.05 -2.88 -14.52
CA GLU A 19 -6.06 -3.45 -15.45
C GLU A 19 -4.63 -3.00 -15.14
N GLU A 20 -4.45 -1.76 -14.67
CA GLU A 20 -3.14 -1.26 -14.23
C GLU A 20 -2.59 -2.06 -13.03
N VAL A 21 -3.45 -2.42 -12.07
CA VAL A 21 -3.07 -3.29 -10.93
C VAL A 21 -2.66 -4.67 -11.43
N ILE A 22 -3.43 -5.24 -12.38
CA ILE A 22 -3.11 -6.55 -12.99
C ILE A 22 -1.75 -6.50 -13.69
N SER A 23 -1.50 -5.44 -14.45
CA SER A 23 -0.23 -5.26 -15.17
C SER A 23 0.96 -5.15 -14.22
N LEU A 24 0.83 -4.36 -13.16
CA LEU A 24 1.87 -4.20 -12.13
C LEU A 24 2.11 -5.50 -11.38
N ALA A 25 1.04 -6.23 -11.03
CA ALA A 25 1.13 -7.50 -10.31
C ALA A 25 1.87 -8.57 -11.13
N LYS A 26 1.61 -8.65 -12.44
CA LYS A 26 2.32 -9.57 -13.35
C LYS A 26 3.80 -9.23 -13.53
N GLY A 27 4.17 -7.95 -13.33
CA GLY A 27 5.55 -7.48 -13.41
C GLY A 27 6.33 -7.51 -12.09
N ALA A 28 5.73 -8.00 -11.01
CA ALA A 28 6.35 -8.12 -9.70
C ALA A 28 6.75 -9.56 -9.40
N ASP A 29 7.83 -9.74 -8.65
CA ASP A 29 8.29 -11.05 -8.16
C ASP A 29 7.45 -11.56 -7.00
N LEU A 30 6.85 -10.63 -6.25
CA LEU A 30 6.00 -10.89 -5.10
C LEU A 30 4.91 -9.82 -5.00
N ILE A 31 3.71 -10.23 -4.66
CA ILE A 31 2.61 -9.35 -4.26
C ILE A 31 2.49 -9.40 -2.75
N ILE A 32 2.41 -8.26 -2.08
CA ILE A 32 2.04 -8.17 -0.68
C ILE A 32 0.77 -7.36 -0.52
N HIS A 33 -0.14 -7.80 0.37
CA HIS A 33 -1.41 -7.13 0.56
C HIS A 33 -1.72 -6.97 2.05
N ALA A 34 -1.83 -5.72 2.48
CA ALA A 34 -2.04 -5.37 3.88
C ALA A 34 -3.53 -5.28 4.26
N GLY A 35 -4.37 -6.22 3.77
CA GLY A 35 -5.76 -6.40 4.19
C GLY A 35 -6.81 -5.56 3.46
N ASP A 36 -8.06 -5.83 3.82
CA ASP A 36 -9.26 -5.25 3.22
C ASP A 36 -9.42 -5.58 1.72
N PHE A 37 -9.38 -6.88 1.41
CA PHE A 37 -9.85 -7.43 0.14
C PHE A 37 -11.37 -7.36 0.02
N VAL A 38 -12.07 -7.51 1.15
CA VAL A 38 -13.51 -7.66 1.34
C VAL A 38 -14.01 -9.05 0.97
N SER A 39 -13.66 -9.60 -0.19
CA SER A 39 -14.16 -10.91 -0.65
C SER A 39 -13.04 -11.90 -0.94
N LEU A 40 -13.33 -13.19 -0.71
CA LEU A 40 -12.42 -14.28 -1.07
C LEU A 40 -12.10 -14.28 -2.57
N ASN A 41 -13.07 -13.88 -3.40
CA ASN A 41 -12.87 -13.78 -4.84
C ASN A 41 -11.78 -12.78 -5.23
N THR A 42 -11.70 -11.64 -4.52
CA THR A 42 -10.63 -10.66 -4.72
C THR A 42 -9.27 -11.23 -4.35
N TYR A 43 -9.16 -11.89 -3.21
CA TYR A 43 -7.93 -12.58 -2.80
C TYR A 43 -7.49 -13.63 -3.82
N GLU A 44 -8.40 -14.50 -4.26
CA GLU A 44 -8.12 -15.52 -5.27
C GLU A 44 -7.73 -14.93 -6.64
N SER A 45 -8.25 -13.74 -6.97
CA SER A 45 -7.84 -13.01 -8.17
C SER A 45 -6.37 -12.62 -8.11
N PHE A 46 -5.88 -12.14 -6.98
CA PHE A 46 -4.45 -11.86 -6.79
C PHE A 46 -3.59 -13.13 -6.79
N ARG A 47 -4.06 -14.22 -6.17
CA ARG A 47 -3.34 -15.52 -6.19
C ARG A 47 -3.09 -16.05 -7.60
N LYS A 48 -3.98 -15.77 -8.54
CA LYS A 48 -3.84 -16.15 -9.95
C LYS A 48 -2.81 -15.29 -10.70
N LEU A 49 -2.47 -14.11 -10.18
CA LEU A 49 -1.51 -13.21 -10.83
C LEU A 49 -0.07 -13.51 -10.45
N GLY A 50 0.19 -14.08 -9.27
CA GLY A 50 1.54 -14.38 -8.81
C GLY A 50 1.59 -14.86 -7.36
N LYS A 51 2.82 -14.96 -6.84
CA LYS A 51 3.05 -15.25 -5.43
C LYS A 51 2.53 -14.09 -4.59
N ILE A 52 1.71 -14.39 -3.57
CA ILE A 52 1.13 -13.39 -2.68
C ILE A 52 1.39 -13.74 -1.22
N GLU A 53 1.77 -12.73 -0.45
CA GLU A 53 1.81 -12.74 1.01
C GLU A 53 0.82 -11.68 1.53
N ALA A 54 -0.04 -12.04 2.46
CA ALA A 54 -1.13 -11.17 2.86
C ALA A 54 -1.52 -11.32 4.32
N VAL A 55 -2.19 -10.30 4.82
CA VAL A 55 -2.89 -10.27 6.11
C VAL A 55 -4.36 -9.93 5.89
N CYS A 56 -5.23 -10.23 6.86
CA CYS A 56 -6.61 -9.77 6.81
C CYS A 56 -6.76 -8.37 7.39
N GLY A 57 -7.82 -7.67 6.96
CA GLY A 57 -8.21 -6.38 7.48
C GLY A 57 -9.58 -6.40 8.16
N ASN A 58 -10.01 -5.25 8.63
CA ASN A 58 -11.26 -5.13 9.39
C ASN A 58 -12.52 -5.33 8.51
N ALA A 59 -12.48 -4.93 7.24
CA ALA A 59 -13.58 -5.07 6.29
C ALA A 59 -13.62 -6.43 5.59
N ASP A 60 -12.65 -7.31 5.84
CA ASP A 60 -12.59 -8.62 5.21
C ASP A 60 -13.69 -9.57 5.71
N SER A 61 -14.14 -10.41 4.79
CA SER A 61 -15.15 -11.42 5.07
C SER A 61 -14.65 -12.45 6.11
N PRO A 62 -15.57 -13.13 6.83
CA PRO A 62 -15.19 -14.16 7.79
C PRO A 62 -14.32 -15.28 7.20
N GLU A 63 -14.46 -15.58 5.91
CA GLU A 63 -13.65 -16.56 5.20
C GLU A 63 -12.20 -16.11 5.09
N ILE A 64 -11.95 -14.85 4.74
CA ILE A 64 -10.60 -14.28 4.66
C ILE A 64 -9.97 -14.22 6.05
N LYS A 65 -10.71 -13.77 7.07
CA LYS A 65 -10.22 -13.70 8.46
C LYS A 65 -9.86 -15.06 9.06
N ARG A 66 -10.45 -16.15 8.58
CA ARG A 66 -10.04 -17.52 8.94
C ARG A 66 -8.83 -18.00 8.16
N LEU A 67 -8.62 -17.49 6.95
CA LEU A 67 -7.56 -17.91 6.03
C LEU A 67 -6.24 -17.17 6.27
N LEU A 68 -6.32 -15.87 6.55
CA LEU A 68 -5.16 -14.99 6.66
C LEU A 68 -4.96 -14.52 8.10
N PRO A 69 -3.70 -14.36 8.55
CA PRO A 69 -3.39 -13.79 9.86
C PRO A 69 -3.67 -12.28 9.89
N GLU A 70 -3.80 -11.71 11.10
CA GLU A 70 -3.94 -10.27 11.30
C GLU A 70 -2.61 -9.52 11.08
N GLN A 71 -1.49 -10.21 11.34
CA GLN A 71 -0.14 -9.69 11.12
C GLN A 71 0.79 -10.80 10.65
N LYS A 72 1.80 -10.44 9.89
CA LYS A 72 2.77 -11.39 9.34
C LYS A 72 4.14 -10.73 9.19
N VAL A 73 5.19 -11.51 9.41
CA VAL A 73 6.56 -11.14 9.01
C VAL A 73 7.00 -12.09 7.91
N ILE A 74 7.54 -11.53 6.85
CA ILE A 74 8.17 -12.28 5.76
C ILE A 74 9.62 -11.82 5.62
N GLU A 75 10.45 -12.65 5.02
CA GLU A 75 11.84 -12.34 4.72
C GLU A 75 12.09 -12.43 3.21
N VAL A 76 12.66 -11.39 2.65
CA VAL A 76 13.00 -11.28 1.23
C VAL A 76 14.40 -10.67 1.12
N ASP A 77 15.36 -11.40 0.55
CA ASP A 77 16.76 -10.96 0.40
C ASP A 77 17.33 -10.42 1.72
N ASP A 78 17.18 -11.16 2.82
CA ASP A 78 17.62 -10.82 4.19
C ASP A 78 16.92 -9.59 4.81
N ILE A 79 15.90 -9.03 4.14
CA ILE A 79 15.07 -7.95 4.65
C ILE A 79 13.79 -8.49 5.26
N ARG A 80 13.57 -8.18 6.52
CA ARG A 80 12.32 -8.52 7.24
C ARG A 80 11.27 -7.46 6.95
N ILE A 81 10.14 -7.89 6.41
CA ILE A 81 8.99 -7.06 6.05
C ILE A 81 7.82 -7.46 6.92
N GLY A 82 7.33 -6.54 7.72
CA GLY A 82 6.10 -6.67 8.49
C GLY A 82 4.88 -6.27 7.67
N LEU A 83 3.81 -7.05 7.80
CA LEU A 83 2.51 -6.77 7.21
C LEU A 83 1.48 -6.70 8.33
N VAL A 84 0.70 -5.65 8.34
CA VAL A 84 -0.44 -5.45 9.25
C VAL A 84 -1.48 -4.58 8.56
N HIS A 85 -2.77 -4.80 8.81
CA HIS A 85 -3.76 -3.91 8.21
C HIS A 85 -3.84 -2.60 8.97
N MET A 86 -4.11 -2.64 10.26
CA MET A 86 -4.28 -1.45 11.09
C MET A 86 -3.18 -1.35 12.13
N ALA A 87 -2.19 -0.48 11.87
CA ALA A 87 -1.08 -0.23 12.78
C ALA A 87 -1.38 0.86 13.83
N SER A 88 -2.46 1.64 13.66
CA SER A 88 -2.93 2.66 14.60
C SER A 88 -4.37 3.05 14.28
N HIS A 89 -5.10 3.55 15.28
CA HIS A 89 -6.41 4.18 15.10
C HIS A 89 -6.30 5.68 14.75
N SER A 90 -5.14 6.27 14.91
CA SER A 90 -4.87 7.67 14.56
C SER A 90 -4.24 7.79 13.16
N SER A 91 -4.29 9.00 12.61
CA SER A 91 -3.67 9.29 11.32
C SER A 91 -2.17 9.62 11.41
N ASP A 92 -1.60 9.61 12.62
CA ASP A 92 -0.17 9.79 12.83
C ASP A 92 0.63 8.50 12.58
N LEU A 93 1.94 8.63 12.52
CA LEU A 93 2.85 7.51 12.28
C LEU A 93 3.46 6.92 13.57
N VAL A 94 3.00 7.32 14.74
CA VAL A 94 3.53 6.81 16.02
C VAL A 94 3.22 5.32 16.14
N GLY A 95 1.97 4.92 15.92
CA GLY A 95 1.55 3.51 15.94
C GLY A 95 2.34 2.65 14.94
N PRO A 96 2.40 3.00 13.66
CA PRO A 96 3.21 2.27 12.68
C PRO A 96 4.70 2.18 13.05
N LYS A 97 5.31 3.24 13.60
CA LYS A 97 6.70 3.21 14.07
C LYS A 97 6.90 2.23 15.23
N MET A 98 5.99 2.23 16.20
CA MET A 98 6.02 1.30 17.32
C MET A 98 5.83 -0.14 16.85
N MET A 99 4.85 -0.39 15.98
CA MET A 99 4.57 -1.72 15.43
C MET A 99 5.77 -2.28 14.66
N ALA A 100 6.44 -1.45 13.84
CA ALA A 100 7.64 -1.87 13.11
C ALA A 100 8.79 -2.28 14.04
N ARG A 101 8.92 -1.62 15.18
CA ARG A 101 9.91 -1.96 16.21
C ARG A 101 9.54 -3.23 16.97
N GLU A 102 8.27 -3.37 17.35
CA GLU A 102 7.75 -4.54 18.05
C GLU A 102 7.88 -5.82 17.21
N MET A 103 7.57 -5.73 15.91
CA MET A 103 7.73 -6.84 14.95
C MET A 103 9.20 -7.08 14.56
N ASP A 104 10.11 -6.20 14.97
CA ASP A 104 11.53 -6.21 14.60
C ASP A 104 11.74 -6.36 13.08
N VAL A 105 11.18 -5.42 12.30
CA VAL A 105 11.25 -5.42 10.83
C VAL A 105 11.90 -4.15 10.29
N GLN A 106 12.59 -4.25 9.16
CA GLN A 106 13.19 -3.11 8.47
C GLN A 106 12.15 -2.32 7.66
N VAL A 107 11.10 -3.01 7.20
CA VAL A 107 10.00 -2.42 6.44
C VAL A 107 8.68 -2.81 7.11
N LEU A 108 7.78 -1.87 7.29
CA LEU A 108 6.38 -2.14 7.66
C LEU A 108 5.47 -1.70 6.52
N VAL A 109 4.65 -2.62 6.03
CA VAL A 109 3.55 -2.33 5.10
C VAL A 109 2.24 -2.42 5.86
N PHE A 110 1.45 -1.34 5.83
CA PHE A 110 0.17 -1.23 6.54
C PHE A 110 -0.90 -0.59 5.65
N GLY A 111 -2.16 -0.72 6.01
CA GLY A 111 -3.33 -0.22 5.28
C GLY A 111 -4.22 0.68 6.11
N HIS A 112 -5.54 0.52 5.93
CA HIS A 112 -6.64 1.12 6.68
C HIS A 112 -6.88 2.62 6.41
N THR A 113 -5.85 3.41 6.20
CA THR A 113 -5.99 4.87 6.01
C THR A 113 -6.51 5.24 4.62
N HIS A 114 -6.37 4.36 3.64
CA HIS A 114 -6.63 4.58 2.21
C HIS A 114 -5.81 5.74 1.60
N ARG A 115 -4.77 6.20 2.29
CA ARG A 115 -3.90 7.30 1.87
C ARG A 115 -2.48 6.78 1.67
N PRO A 116 -1.84 7.11 0.54
CA PRO A 116 -0.46 6.68 0.32
C PRO A 116 0.50 7.41 1.25
N ILE A 117 1.39 6.63 1.88
CA ILE A 117 2.42 7.16 2.78
C ILE A 117 3.71 6.40 2.53
N ILE A 118 4.82 7.12 2.41
CA ILE A 118 6.17 6.58 2.55
C ILE A 118 6.93 7.45 3.53
N GLU A 119 7.35 6.86 4.61
CA GLU A 119 8.16 7.52 5.64
C GLU A 119 9.47 6.76 5.80
N ARG A 120 10.60 7.49 5.67
CA ARG A 120 11.94 6.96 5.88
C ARG A 120 12.47 7.46 7.21
N GLY A 121 12.80 6.53 8.09
CA GLY A 121 13.43 6.79 9.38
C GLY A 121 14.42 5.68 9.70
N ASP A 122 14.43 5.21 10.94
CA ASP A 122 15.11 3.99 11.36
C ASP A 122 14.50 2.73 10.72
N ARG A 123 13.26 2.81 10.32
CA ARG A 123 12.48 1.80 9.58
C ARG A 123 11.79 2.46 8.39
N LEU A 124 11.53 1.69 7.34
CA LEU A 124 10.75 2.15 6.21
C LEU A 124 9.27 1.81 6.44
N LEU A 125 8.42 2.82 6.48
CA LEU A 125 6.98 2.66 6.63
C LEU A 125 6.29 2.93 5.29
N ILE A 126 5.42 2.02 4.87
CA ILE A 126 4.70 2.10 3.59
C ILE A 126 3.22 1.83 3.82
N CYS A 127 2.39 2.82 3.51
CA CYS A 127 0.97 2.62 3.25
C CYS A 127 0.74 2.80 1.74
N PRO A 128 0.30 1.77 1.02
CA PRO A 128 0.11 1.87 -0.44
C PRO A 128 -1.02 2.81 -0.85
N GLY A 129 -1.90 3.16 0.09
CA GLY A 129 -3.18 3.77 -0.21
C GLY A 129 -4.19 2.71 -0.66
N SER A 130 -5.17 3.11 -1.45
CA SER A 130 -6.15 2.20 -2.04
C SER A 130 -6.16 2.34 -3.56
N PRO A 131 -6.14 1.24 -4.31
CA PRO A 131 -6.24 1.28 -5.78
C PRO A 131 -7.66 1.60 -6.29
N VAL A 132 -8.67 1.47 -5.44
CA VAL A 132 -10.09 1.56 -5.85
C VAL A 132 -10.86 2.59 -5.04
N LEU A 133 -10.60 2.66 -3.73
CA LEU A 133 -11.35 3.51 -2.79
C LEU A 133 -10.43 4.48 -2.03
N PRO A 134 -9.70 5.37 -2.72
CA PRO A 134 -8.76 6.30 -2.07
C PRO A 134 -9.48 7.33 -1.22
N ARG A 135 -8.83 7.82 -0.17
CA ARG A 135 -9.32 8.91 0.68
C ARG A 135 -8.40 10.12 0.56
N MET A 136 -8.93 11.24 0.06
CA MET A 136 -8.18 12.50 -0.14
C MET A 136 -6.85 12.30 -0.88
N SER A 137 -6.83 11.39 -1.85
CA SER A 137 -5.65 11.06 -2.67
C SER A 137 -6.09 10.53 -4.03
N ALA A 138 -5.15 10.28 -4.95
CA ALA A 138 -5.40 9.48 -6.12
C ALA A 138 -5.42 7.99 -5.75
N PRO A 139 -6.07 7.12 -6.55
CA PRO A 139 -5.90 5.68 -6.46
C PRO A 139 -4.41 5.33 -6.55
N SER A 140 -3.94 4.41 -5.70
CA SER A 140 -2.52 4.15 -5.61
C SER A 140 -2.19 2.74 -5.11
N VAL A 141 -0.99 2.32 -5.44
CA VAL A 141 -0.28 1.16 -4.92
C VAL A 141 1.16 1.57 -4.58
N ALA A 142 1.94 0.70 -3.97
CA ALA A 142 3.36 0.97 -3.77
C ALA A 142 4.21 -0.11 -4.46
N MET A 143 5.37 0.30 -4.96
CA MET A 143 6.42 -0.61 -5.41
C MET A 143 7.57 -0.56 -4.40
N LEU A 144 7.97 -1.73 -3.93
CA LEU A 144 9.13 -1.93 -3.11
C LEU A 144 10.19 -2.67 -3.92
N GLU A 145 11.38 -2.11 -4.01
CA GLU A 145 12.51 -2.69 -4.73
C GLU A 145 13.64 -2.99 -3.74
N ILE A 146 14.09 -4.24 -3.71
CA ILE A 146 15.17 -4.71 -2.86
C ILE A 146 16.33 -5.13 -3.73
N ASP A 147 17.50 -4.53 -3.50
CA ASP A 147 18.76 -4.90 -4.14
C ASP A 147 19.84 -5.05 -3.08
N ARG A 148 20.06 -6.29 -2.64
CA ARG A 148 20.88 -6.63 -1.48
C ARG A 148 20.33 -5.90 -0.24
N GLU A 149 21.12 -5.04 0.39
CA GLU A 149 20.74 -4.26 1.58
C GLU A 149 20.01 -2.94 1.23
N LYS A 150 19.88 -2.60 -0.06
CA LYS A 150 19.24 -1.36 -0.48
C LYS A 150 17.74 -1.56 -0.69
N ILE A 151 16.96 -0.78 0.05
CA ILE A 151 15.50 -0.82 -0.02
C ILE A 151 14.99 0.52 -0.58
N ARG A 152 14.17 0.45 -1.61
CA ARG A 152 13.44 1.59 -2.17
C ARG A 152 11.95 1.32 -2.15
N GLY A 153 11.18 2.27 -1.62
CA GLY A 153 9.73 2.29 -1.76
C GLY A 153 9.31 3.49 -2.60
N SER A 154 8.34 3.30 -3.47
CA SER A 154 7.73 4.36 -4.27
C SER A 154 6.22 4.17 -4.37
N ILE A 155 5.46 5.27 -4.38
CA ILE A 155 4.02 5.24 -4.64
C ILE A 155 3.81 5.33 -6.15
N ILE A 156 2.94 4.48 -6.67
CA ILE A 156 2.46 4.50 -8.05
C ILE A 156 1.00 4.93 -8.01
N THR A 157 0.71 6.09 -8.60
CA THR A 157 -0.67 6.58 -8.74
C THR A 157 -1.32 5.96 -9.97
N LEU A 158 -2.56 5.47 -9.79
CA LEU A 158 -3.37 4.79 -10.79
C LEU A 158 -4.49 5.72 -11.31
N GLY A 159 -4.13 6.90 -11.77
CA GLY A 159 -5.11 7.86 -12.28
C GLY A 159 -5.19 9.17 -11.50
N SER A 160 -6.26 9.93 -11.72
CA SER A 160 -6.45 11.26 -11.11
C SER A 160 -7.07 11.18 -9.72
N PRO A 161 -6.83 12.17 -8.84
CA PRO A 161 -7.50 12.27 -7.55
C PRO A 161 -9.02 12.23 -7.68
N VAL A 162 -9.68 11.50 -6.79
CA VAL A 162 -11.15 11.39 -6.76
C VAL A 162 -11.79 12.67 -6.19
N CYS A 163 -11.10 13.33 -5.25
CA CYS A 163 -11.57 14.58 -4.64
C CYS A 163 -11.47 15.76 -5.61
N GLY A 164 -12.59 16.44 -5.86
CA GLY A 164 -12.64 17.61 -6.76
C GLY A 164 -11.71 18.75 -6.33
N TYR A 165 -11.53 18.96 -5.03
CA TYR A 165 -10.58 19.97 -4.51
C TYR A 165 -9.12 19.61 -4.88
N LEU A 166 -8.73 18.35 -4.75
CA LEU A 166 -7.39 17.91 -5.13
C LEU A 166 -7.17 17.96 -6.65
N LYS A 167 -8.20 17.68 -7.45
CA LYS A 167 -8.14 17.87 -8.91
C LYS A 167 -7.84 19.33 -9.23
N TYR A 168 -8.63 20.24 -8.68
CA TYR A 168 -8.46 21.68 -8.88
C TYR A 168 -7.10 22.18 -8.39
N ALA A 169 -6.63 21.77 -7.21
CA ALA A 169 -5.32 22.15 -6.70
C ALA A 169 -4.17 21.65 -7.60
N ASN A 170 -4.27 20.44 -8.15
CA ASN A 170 -3.29 19.91 -9.10
C ASN A 170 -3.32 20.63 -10.45
N GLU A 171 -4.48 21.07 -10.92
CA GLU A 171 -4.62 21.89 -12.12
C GLU A 171 -3.96 23.25 -11.94
N LEU A 172 -4.22 23.93 -10.83
CA LEU A 172 -3.57 25.21 -10.49
C LEU A 172 -2.03 25.08 -10.41
N ALA A 173 -1.54 24.00 -9.81
CA ALA A 173 -0.09 23.76 -9.69
C ALA A 173 0.59 23.55 -11.05
N ARG A 174 -0.14 22.99 -12.04
CA ARG A 174 0.37 22.81 -13.43
C ARG A 174 0.33 24.11 -14.25
N GLU A 175 -0.59 25.00 -13.95
CA GLU A 175 -0.77 26.29 -14.66
C GLU A 175 0.12 27.40 -14.12
N SER A 176 0.75 27.23 -12.96
CA SER A 176 1.70 28.21 -12.40
C SER A 176 2.93 28.31 -13.28
N PRO A 177 3.24 29.50 -13.87
CA PRO A 177 4.34 29.67 -14.81
C PRO A 177 5.73 29.57 -14.18
N ASP A 178 5.82 29.62 -12.86
CA ASP A 178 7.09 29.51 -12.13
C ASP A 178 7.22 28.10 -11.53
N GLY A 179 7.90 27.20 -12.26
CA GLY A 179 8.21 25.82 -11.83
C GLY A 179 9.09 25.71 -10.58
N LYS A 180 8.83 26.54 -9.57
CA LYS A 180 9.38 26.46 -8.23
C LYS A 180 8.28 25.94 -7.31
N SER A 181 8.31 24.65 -7.03
CA SER A 181 7.59 24.08 -5.90
C SER A 181 8.20 24.61 -4.61
N GLU A 182 7.77 25.80 -4.17
CA GLU A 182 7.95 26.16 -2.79
C GLU A 182 6.95 25.36 -1.94
N LYS A 183 7.53 24.68 -0.98
CA LYS A 183 6.84 23.97 0.08
C LYS A 183 5.82 24.92 0.73
N LEU A 184 4.55 24.66 0.55
CA LEU A 184 3.50 25.16 1.42
C LEU A 184 2.89 23.92 2.07
N ILE A 185 3.30 23.72 3.32
CA ILE A 185 2.47 23.37 4.47
C ILE A 185 3.44 23.28 5.66
N GLU A 186 3.44 24.29 6.50
CA GLU A 186 3.62 24.15 7.94
C GLU A 186 2.33 23.61 8.56
#